data_be32a68d5c55cee2c02b96991b9d148c
#
_entry.id   be32a68d5c55cee2c02b96991b9d148c
#
_cell.length_a   1.000
_cell.length_b   1.000
_cell.length_c   1.000
_cell.angle_alpha   90.00
_cell.angle_beta   90.00
_cell.angle_gamma   90.00
#
_symmetry.space_group_name_H-M   'P 1'
#
loop_
_entity.id
_entity.type
_entity.pdbx_description
1 polymer ?
#
loop_
_entity_poly.entity_id
_entity_poly.type
_entity_poly.pdbx_seq_one_letter_code
_entity_poly.pdbx_strand_id
1 'polypeptide(L)'
;ETTNAIKVHFLTQNALRFKVGSRHYIINFPFEYDGKKIELPGKSSYNLEEMLSAINFTIPYSIASVSDSSNTADIFTGTPFPLLFEIEVSSCTGNNTNCNSVRFNYNLNTILQVNLMTCGFEDQSIDTGRFVLSRINNENYQFHHIRFDCIQGEQGELVFEPSDVEYYFEPVTIQESGTSILKNELENSEDGAGQVGFQLSNDGTNEIQYGKSNYYSFQHPHEGSNQIPLFIRPRTYGNNVSSGQIMSRVKIV
;
A
#
# COMPACT_ATOMS: atom_id res chain seq x y z
N GLU A 1 -7.87 -9.51 49.48
CA GLU A 1 -7.06 -9.08 48.32
C GLU A 1 -7.79 -7.96 47.60
N THR A 2 -7.08 -6.89 47.30
CA THR A 2 -7.62 -5.74 46.52
C THR A 2 -7.28 -5.98 45.06
N THR A 3 -8.28 -5.96 44.19
CA THR A 3 -8.11 -6.07 42.75
C THR A 3 -8.34 -4.71 42.11
N ASN A 4 -7.34 -4.21 41.39
CA ASN A 4 -7.45 -2.96 40.62
C ASN A 4 -7.65 -3.29 39.14
N ALA A 5 -8.55 -2.60 38.50
CA ALA A 5 -8.83 -2.70 37.07
C ALA A 5 -8.85 -1.32 36.42
N ILE A 6 -8.43 -1.26 35.19
CA ILE A 6 -8.48 -0.05 34.37
C ILE A 6 -9.32 -0.34 33.14
N LYS A 7 -10.23 0.58 32.88
CA LYS A 7 -11.01 0.61 31.65
C LYS A 7 -10.78 1.90 30.91
N VAL A 8 -10.71 1.84 29.60
CA VAL A 8 -10.60 3.01 28.72
C VAL A 8 -11.84 3.07 27.85
N HIS A 9 -12.57 4.16 27.94
CA HIS A 9 -13.75 4.42 27.13
C HIS A 9 -13.46 5.57 26.18
N PHE A 10 -13.65 5.36 24.87
CA PHE A 10 -13.56 6.44 23.89
C PHE A 10 -14.83 7.27 23.92
N LEU A 11 -14.72 8.56 24.29
CA LEU A 11 -15.83 9.51 24.38
C LEU A 11 -16.17 10.13 23.02
N THR A 12 -15.21 10.11 22.09
CA THR A 12 -15.41 10.48 20.69
C THR A 12 -15.57 9.24 19.83
N GLN A 13 -15.49 9.40 18.53
CA GLN A 13 -15.56 8.27 17.62
C GLN A 13 -14.43 7.27 17.92
N ASN A 14 -14.78 6.02 18.13
CA ASN A 14 -13.82 4.92 18.23
C ASN A 14 -13.34 4.43 16.86
N ALA A 15 -13.79 5.07 15.79
CA ALA A 15 -13.38 4.82 14.42
C ALA A 15 -12.98 6.15 13.78
N LEU A 16 -11.73 6.26 13.36
CA LEU A 16 -11.16 7.45 12.73
C LEU A 16 -10.89 7.16 11.27
N ARG A 17 -11.49 7.95 10.39
CA ARG A 17 -11.28 7.84 8.94
C ARG A 17 -10.17 8.80 8.51
N PHE A 18 -9.30 8.34 7.64
CA PHE A 18 -8.25 9.15 7.03
C PHE A 18 -8.03 8.79 5.57
N LYS A 19 -7.42 9.69 4.83
CA LYS A 19 -7.15 9.54 3.40
C LYS A 19 -5.65 9.52 3.16
N VAL A 20 -5.22 8.56 2.34
CA VAL A 20 -3.84 8.44 1.86
C VAL A 20 -3.87 8.33 0.34
N GLY A 21 -3.37 9.35 -0.36
CA GLY A 21 -3.50 9.42 -1.82
C GLY A 21 -4.98 9.45 -2.24
N SER A 22 -5.39 8.49 -3.06
CA SER A 22 -6.78 8.31 -3.51
C SER A 22 -7.59 7.32 -2.66
N ARG A 23 -6.96 6.65 -1.67
CA ARG A 23 -7.58 5.60 -0.88
C ARG A 23 -7.99 6.10 0.49
N HIS A 24 -9.09 5.56 1.00
CA HIS A 24 -9.62 5.84 2.32
C HIS A 24 -9.39 4.65 3.25
N TYR A 25 -9.04 4.97 4.49
CA TYR A 25 -8.77 4.00 5.55
C TYR A 25 -9.52 4.38 6.81
N ILE A 26 -9.76 3.40 7.65
CA ILE A 26 -10.35 3.59 8.96
C ILE A 26 -9.48 2.93 10.02
N ILE A 27 -9.19 3.68 11.09
CA ILE A 27 -8.58 3.11 12.30
C ILE A 27 -9.72 2.83 13.26
N ASN A 28 -9.84 1.59 13.70
CA ASN A 28 -10.81 1.18 14.71
C ASN A 28 -10.10 0.92 16.03
N PHE A 29 -10.59 1.56 17.07
CA PHE A 29 -10.25 1.28 18.46
C PHE A 29 -11.35 0.45 19.10
N PRO A 30 -11.05 -0.40 20.10
CA PRO A 30 -12.10 -1.06 20.86
C PRO A 30 -12.94 -0.01 21.58
N PHE A 31 -14.26 -0.20 21.64
CA PHE A 31 -15.17 0.73 22.33
C PHE A 31 -14.83 0.84 23.82
N GLU A 32 -14.45 -0.28 24.42
CA GLU A 32 -14.00 -0.41 25.79
C GLU A 32 -12.78 -1.31 25.82
N TYR A 33 -11.75 -0.92 26.55
CA TYR A 33 -10.55 -1.70 26.75
C TYR A 33 -10.34 -1.98 28.23
N ASP A 34 -10.40 -3.24 28.64
CA ASP A 34 -10.05 -3.68 29.97
C ASP A 34 -8.52 -3.82 30.08
N GLY A 35 -7.90 -2.90 30.77
CA GLY A 35 -6.45 -2.93 31.05
C GLY A 35 -6.07 -4.06 32.00
N LYS A 36 -4.80 -4.42 31.95
CA LYS A 36 -4.24 -5.41 32.90
C LYS A 36 -4.35 -4.91 34.33
N LYS A 37 -4.51 -5.85 35.27
CA LYS A 37 -4.34 -5.64 36.70
C LYS A 37 -3.09 -4.81 36.98
N ILE A 38 -3.24 -3.70 37.68
CA ILE A 38 -2.13 -2.87 38.14
C ILE A 38 -1.98 -3.10 39.64
N GLU A 39 -0.80 -3.54 40.04
CA GLU A 39 -0.40 -3.54 41.44
C GLU A 39 0.19 -2.17 41.77
N LEU A 40 -0.60 -1.34 42.45
CA LEU A 40 -0.10 -0.11 43.03
C LEU A 40 0.58 -0.43 44.36
N PRO A 41 1.82 0.05 44.61
CA PRO A 41 2.48 -0.16 45.89
C PRO A 41 1.66 0.48 47.01
N GLY A 42 1.59 -0.22 48.15
CA GLY A 42 0.69 0.07 49.27
C GLY A 42 0.85 1.46 49.93
N LYS A 43 0.40 2.53 49.23
CA LYS A 43 0.20 3.87 49.80
C LYS A 43 -1.28 4.08 50.09
N SER A 44 -1.57 4.93 51.07
CA SER A 44 -2.93 5.28 51.47
C SER A 44 -3.64 6.25 50.51
N SER A 45 -2.91 6.90 49.60
CA SER A 45 -3.44 7.81 48.58
C SER A 45 -2.46 7.96 47.42
N TYR A 46 -2.98 8.12 46.22
CA TYR A 46 -2.23 8.40 44.99
C TYR A 46 -2.75 9.67 44.34
N ASN A 47 -1.84 10.51 43.84
CA ASN A 47 -2.24 11.59 42.96
C ASN A 47 -2.37 11.05 41.51
N LEU A 48 -3.00 11.85 40.64
CA LEU A 48 -3.26 11.46 39.26
C LEU A 48 -1.96 11.15 38.49
N GLU A 49 -0.93 11.95 38.71
CA GLU A 49 0.36 11.84 38.02
C GLU A 49 1.12 10.57 38.40
N GLU A 50 1.09 10.19 39.68
CA GLU A 50 1.63 8.93 40.18
C GLU A 50 0.88 7.71 39.63
N MET A 51 -0.45 7.82 39.51
CA MET A 51 -1.28 6.80 38.94
C MET A 51 -0.99 6.62 37.44
N LEU A 52 -0.92 7.72 36.68
CA LEU A 52 -0.62 7.69 35.26
C LEU A 52 0.77 7.15 34.96
N SER A 53 1.78 7.49 35.76
CA SER A 53 3.14 6.96 35.59
C SER A 53 3.24 5.45 35.89
N ALA A 54 2.36 4.92 36.76
CA ALA A 54 2.27 3.50 37.06
C ALA A 54 1.44 2.70 36.03
N ILE A 55 0.61 3.40 35.23
CA ILE A 55 -0.25 2.81 34.22
C ILE A 55 0.50 2.76 32.89
N ASN A 56 1.11 1.62 32.59
CA ASN A 56 1.62 1.35 31.24
C ASN A 56 0.63 0.41 30.54
N PHE A 57 -0.26 0.99 29.73
CA PHE A 57 -1.22 0.21 28.96
C PHE A 57 -1.12 0.53 27.48
N THR A 58 -1.34 -0.48 26.65
CA THR A 58 -1.38 -0.35 25.19
C THR A 58 -2.79 -0.62 24.72
N ILE A 59 -3.37 0.32 23.98
CA ILE A 59 -4.68 0.16 23.36
C ILE A 59 -4.48 -0.47 21.98
N PRO A 60 -5.04 -1.67 21.72
CA PRO A 60 -4.97 -2.28 20.41
C PRO A 60 -5.82 -1.47 19.42
N TYR A 61 -5.40 -1.43 18.17
CA TYR A 61 -6.16 -0.85 17.08
C TYR A 61 -6.10 -1.75 15.85
N SER A 62 -7.06 -1.58 14.95
CA SER A 62 -7.04 -2.21 13.63
C SER A 62 -7.22 -1.16 12.54
N ILE A 63 -6.62 -1.41 11.39
CA ILE A 63 -6.73 -0.55 10.22
C ILE A 63 -7.34 -1.36 9.09
N ALA A 64 -8.29 -0.75 8.37
CA ALA A 64 -8.91 -1.35 7.19
C ALA A 64 -9.08 -0.32 6.08
N SER A 65 -9.00 -0.75 4.83
CA SER A 65 -9.41 0.07 3.70
C SER A 65 -10.93 0.15 3.64
N VAL A 66 -11.46 1.32 3.27
CA VAL A 66 -12.91 1.53 3.14
C VAL A 66 -13.22 2.18 1.80
N SER A 67 -14.42 1.89 1.27
CA SER A 67 -14.91 2.57 0.08
C SER A 67 -15.27 4.03 0.38
N ASP A 68 -15.22 4.88 -0.64
CA ASP A 68 -15.42 6.34 -0.54
C ASP A 68 -16.85 6.77 -0.11
N SER A 69 -17.75 5.85 0.15
CA SER A 69 -19.18 6.10 0.36
C SER A 69 -19.58 6.49 1.80
N SER A 70 -18.65 6.70 2.73
CA SER A 70 -18.99 7.05 4.10
C SER A 70 -19.06 8.57 4.30
N ASN A 71 -20.11 9.06 4.97
CA ASN A 71 -20.34 10.48 5.30
C ASN A 71 -19.44 11.03 6.42
N THR A 72 -18.41 10.34 6.83
CA THR A 72 -17.51 10.75 7.91
C THR A 72 -16.39 11.61 7.34
N ALA A 73 -16.11 12.74 7.95
CA ALA A 73 -15.01 13.61 7.56
C ALA A 73 -13.66 12.90 7.73
N ASP A 74 -12.77 13.06 6.74
CA ASP A 74 -11.42 12.52 6.80
C ASP A 74 -10.55 13.33 7.75
N ILE A 75 -9.72 12.63 8.52
CA ILE A 75 -8.61 13.23 9.24
C ILE A 75 -7.46 13.38 8.25
N PHE A 76 -6.87 14.57 8.20
CA PHE A 76 -5.71 14.83 7.35
C PHE A 76 -4.44 14.41 8.06
N THR A 77 -3.59 13.65 7.38
CA THR A 77 -2.26 13.28 7.87
C THR A 77 -1.40 14.52 8.15
N GLY A 78 -0.67 14.51 9.26
CA GLY A 78 0.15 15.65 9.70
C GLY A 78 -0.62 16.78 10.37
N THR A 79 -1.96 16.71 10.47
CA THR A 79 -2.78 17.72 11.16
C THR A 79 -3.19 17.20 12.54
N PRO A 80 -2.99 17.99 13.61
CA PRO A 80 -3.45 17.62 14.93
C PRO A 80 -4.97 17.47 15.01
N PHE A 81 -5.43 16.43 15.68
CA PHE A 81 -6.84 16.21 15.98
C PHE A 81 -7.02 15.76 17.44
N PRO A 82 -8.14 16.13 18.09
CA PRO A 82 -8.40 15.75 19.47
C PRO A 82 -8.90 14.30 19.54
N LEU A 83 -8.31 13.51 20.41
CA LEU A 83 -8.80 12.21 20.82
C LEU A 83 -9.27 12.29 22.28
N LEU A 84 -10.59 12.22 22.50
CA LEU A 84 -11.19 12.28 23.81
C LEU A 84 -11.48 10.87 24.31
N PHE A 85 -10.99 10.56 25.50
CA PHE A 85 -11.27 9.29 26.16
C PHE A 85 -11.38 9.46 27.68
N GLU A 86 -12.05 8.52 28.31
CA GLU A 86 -12.20 8.42 29.75
C GLU A 86 -11.41 7.21 30.26
N ILE A 87 -10.60 7.41 31.28
CA ILE A 87 -9.96 6.30 32.00
C ILE A 87 -10.73 6.10 33.31
N GLU A 88 -11.29 4.91 33.50
CA GLU A 88 -11.88 4.48 34.75
C GLU A 88 -10.91 3.55 35.49
N VAL A 89 -10.51 3.97 36.68
CA VAL A 89 -9.71 3.16 37.58
C VAL A 89 -10.62 2.66 38.68
N SER A 90 -10.79 1.35 38.79
CA SER A 90 -11.59 0.71 39.82
C SER A 90 -10.73 -0.10 40.78
N SER A 91 -11.05 -0.02 42.05
CA SER A 91 -10.44 -0.83 43.12
C SER A 91 -11.53 -1.60 43.85
N CYS A 92 -11.44 -2.92 43.78
CA CYS A 92 -12.43 -3.82 44.38
C CYS A 92 -11.83 -4.58 45.56
N THR A 93 -12.55 -4.68 46.68
CA THR A 93 -12.18 -5.47 47.83
C THR A 93 -13.08 -6.70 47.97
N GLY A 94 -12.49 -7.88 48.24
CA GLY A 94 -13.23 -9.12 48.34
C GLY A 94 -13.66 -9.73 46.99
N ASN A 95 -14.70 -10.50 46.96
CA ASN A 95 -15.17 -11.21 45.75
C ASN A 95 -15.89 -10.29 44.73
N ASN A 96 -15.29 -9.17 44.37
CA ASN A 96 -15.78 -8.20 43.37
C ASN A 96 -17.12 -7.54 43.69
N THR A 97 -17.55 -7.49 44.94
CA THR A 97 -18.86 -6.94 45.31
C THR A 97 -18.83 -5.48 45.78
N ASN A 98 -17.68 -4.96 46.18
CA ASN A 98 -17.51 -3.55 46.58
C ASN A 98 -16.35 -2.95 45.79
N CYS A 99 -16.67 -2.20 44.74
CA CYS A 99 -15.70 -1.49 43.92
C CYS A 99 -15.90 0.02 44.09
N ASN A 100 -14.80 0.72 44.33
CA ASN A 100 -14.74 2.17 44.20
C ASN A 100 -14.07 2.50 42.84
N SER A 101 -14.72 3.32 42.05
CA SER A 101 -14.14 3.78 40.77
C SER A 101 -13.97 5.28 40.72
N VAL A 102 -12.91 5.72 40.04
CA VAL A 102 -12.63 7.09 39.73
C VAL A 102 -12.44 7.22 38.23
N ARG A 103 -13.03 8.26 37.63
CA ARG A 103 -13.00 8.50 36.20
C ARG A 103 -12.24 9.79 35.90
N PHE A 104 -11.41 9.73 34.86
CA PHE A 104 -10.60 10.84 34.40
C PHE A 104 -10.83 11.03 32.90
N ASN A 105 -11.22 12.27 32.52
CA ASN A 105 -11.36 12.62 31.11
C ASN A 105 -10.05 13.18 30.57
N TYR A 106 -9.64 12.64 29.41
CA TYR A 106 -8.44 13.07 28.71
C TYR A 106 -8.79 13.61 27.33
N ASN A 107 -8.11 14.68 26.97
CA ASN A 107 -8.06 15.21 25.62
C ASN A 107 -6.61 15.14 25.15
N LEU A 108 -6.32 14.21 24.26
CA LEU A 108 -5.01 14.03 23.69
C LEU A 108 -4.98 14.67 22.29
N ASN A 109 -4.11 15.66 22.10
CA ASN A 109 -3.80 16.16 20.76
C ASN A 109 -2.91 15.14 20.05
N THR A 110 -3.48 14.49 19.07
CA THR A 110 -2.82 13.41 18.31
C THR A 110 -2.54 13.88 16.89
N ILE A 111 -1.39 13.50 16.36
CA ILE A 111 -1.05 13.69 14.96
C ILE A 111 -0.93 12.31 14.33
N LEU A 112 -1.72 12.07 13.30
CA LEU A 112 -1.56 10.88 12.48
C LEU A 112 -0.51 11.16 11.41
N GLN A 113 0.63 10.48 11.49
CA GLN A 113 1.63 10.44 10.44
C GLN A 113 1.57 9.09 9.75
N VAL A 114 1.46 9.11 8.43
CA VAL A 114 1.45 7.91 7.61
C VAL A 114 2.73 7.89 6.80
N ASN A 115 3.55 6.89 7.01
CA ASN A 115 4.69 6.65 6.16
C ASN A 115 4.22 5.98 4.87
N LEU A 116 4.35 6.71 3.78
CA LEU A 116 4.08 6.20 2.45
C LEU A 116 5.36 5.62 1.88
N MET A 117 5.27 4.37 1.45
CA MET A 117 6.27 3.84 0.54
C MET A 117 6.02 4.45 -0.84
N THR A 118 7.02 5.12 -1.39
CA THR A 118 6.99 5.63 -2.76
C THR A 118 7.81 4.71 -3.63
N CYS A 119 7.20 4.18 -4.67
CA CYS A 119 7.86 3.29 -5.62
C CYS A 119 7.99 4.00 -6.97
N GLY A 120 9.11 3.80 -7.64
CA GLY A 120 9.38 4.36 -8.95
C GLY A 120 10.13 3.38 -9.86
N PHE A 121 9.81 3.45 -11.15
CA PHE A 121 10.51 2.72 -12.19
C PHE A 121 11.57 3.64 -12.81
N GLU A 122 12.78 3.13 -12.94
CA GLU A 122 13.84 3.76 -13.74
C GLU A 122 13.80 3.26 -15.18
N ASP A 123 14.41 4.03 -16.08
CA ASP A 123 14.55 3.62 -17.48
C ASP A 123 15.39 2.36 -17.58
N GLN A 124 14.86 1.34 -18.23
CA GLN A 124 15.53 0.04 -18.41
C GLN A 124 15.46 -0.38 -19.87
N SER A 125 16.53 -1.02 -20.33
CA SER A 125 16.61 -1.64 -21.66
C SER A 125 16.62 -3.16 -21.50
N ILE A 126 15.79 -3.82 -22.29
CA ILE A 126 15.71 -5.29 -22.35
C ILE A 126 16.17 -5.74 -23.72
N ASP A 127 17.26 -6.50 -23.79
CA ASP A 127 17.69 -7.18 -25.00
C ASP A 127 16.98 -8.54 -25.09
N THR A 128 16.14 -8.70 -26.08
CA THR A 128 15.40 -9.94 -26.34
C THR A 128 16.16 -10.91 -27.25
N GLY A 129 17.37 -10.55 -27.67
CA GLY A 129 18.20 -11.38 -28.56
C GLY A 129 17.72 -11.38 -30.01
N ARG A 130 18.00 -12.50 -30.70
CA ARG A 130 17.73 -12.65 -32.12
C ARG A 130 16.58 -13.61 -32.38
N PHE A 131 15.72 -13.24 -33.34
CA PHE A 131 14.59 -14.06 -33.78
C PHE A 131 14.74 -14.50 -35.26
N VAL A 132 14.18 -15.63 -35.58
CA VAL A 132 14.14 -16.14 -36.96
C VAL A 132 12.85 -15.66 -37.61
N LEU A 133 12.95 -14.85 -38.65
CA LEU A 133 11.81 -14.21 -39.32
C LEU A 133 10.72 -15.19 -39.71
N SER A 134 11.09 -16.35 -40.27
CA SER A 134 10.13 -17.38 -40.71
C SER A 134 9.34 -18.03 -39.57
N ARG A 135 9.75 -17.87 -38.32
CA ARG A 135 9.09 -18.42 -37.13
C ARG A 135 8.53 -17.34 -36.19
N ILE A 136 8.64 -16.07 -36.54
CA ILE A 136 8.43 -14.95 -35.64
C ILE A 136 7.05 -14.98 -34.98
N ASN A 137 6.01 -15.38 -35.68
CA ASN A 137 4.66 -15.47 -35.12
C ASN A 137 4.44 -16.74 -34.26
N ASN A 138 5.39 -17.68 -34.27
CA ASN A 138 5.37 -18.89 -33.46
C ASN A 138 6.29 -18.77 -32.22
N GLU A 139 6.97 -17.65 -32.06
CA GLU A 139 7.82 -17.42 -30.89
C GLU A 139 6.98 -17.34 -29.63
N ASN A 140 7.44 -18.03 -28.59
CA ASN A 140 6.85 -17.97 -27.27
C ASN A 140 7.25 -16.68 -26.55
N TYR A 141 6.52 -16.32 -25.50
CA TYR A 141 6.92 -15.27 -24.60
C TYR A 141 8.25 -15.60 -23.92
N GLN A 142 9.18 -14.67 -23.96
CA GLN A 142 10.45 -14.72 -23.23
C GLN A 142 10.27 -13.98 -21.91
N PHE A 143 10.70 -14.60 -20.84
CA PHE A 143 10.60 -14.04 -19.49
C PHE A 143 11.72 -13.05 -19.19
N HIS A 144 11.35 -11.89 -18.68
CA HIS A 144 12.25 -10.84 -18.21
C HIS A 144 11.76 -10.28 -16.87
N HIS A 145 12.63 -9.56 -16.19
CA HIS A 145 12.29 -8.81 -14.99
C HIS A 145 12.38 -7.31 -15.25
N ILE A 146 11.41 -6.58 -14.75
CA ILE A 146 11.50 -5.12 -14.64
C ILE A 146 11.70 -4.77 -13.18
N ARG A 147 12.76 -4.02 -12.91
CA ARG A 147 13.10 -3.54 -11.59
C ARG A 147 12.41 -2.21 -11.31
N PHE A 148 11.96 -2.05 -10.07
CA PHE A 148 11.54 -0.78 -9.51
C PHE A 148 12.02 -0.69 -8.06
N ASP A 149 12.29 0.52 -7.61
CA ASP A 149 12.77 0.75 -6.27
C ASP A 149 11.70 1.47 -5.43
N CYS A 150 11.56 1.03 -4.19
CA CYS A 150 10.65 1.63 -3.22
C CYS A 150 11.46 2.27 -2.10
N ILE A 151 11.07 3.49 -1.74
CA ILE A 151 11.67 4.26 -0.64
C ILE A 151 10.61 4.46 0.41
N GLN A 152 10.93 4.10 1.64
CA GLN A 152 10.08 4.41 2.78
C GLN A 152 10.27 5.89 3.13
N GLY A 153 9.16 6.62 3.33
CA GLY A 153 9.20 8.01 3.80
C GLY A 153 9.74 8.13 5.23
N GLU A 154 10.00 9.36 5.68
CA GLU A 154 10.49 9.61 7.04
C GLU A 154 9.59 8.95 8.09
N GLN A 155 10.22 8.33 9.10
CA GLN A 155 9.54 7.52 10.12
C GLN A 155 8.55 8.35 10.94
N GLY A 156 7.28 8.01 10.84
CA GLY A 156 6.22 8.41 11.76
C GLY A 156 5.87 7.28 12.74
N GLU A 157 5.07 7.57 13.76
CA GLU A 157 4.68 6.59 14.78
C GLU A 157 3.80 5.44 14.25
N LEU A 158 3.17 5.59 13.08
CA LEU A 158 2.36 4.57 12.41
C LEU A 158 2.96 4.25 11.05
N VAL A 159 3.56 3.07 10.93
CA VAL A 159 4.04 2.54 9.67
C VAL A 159 2.85 1.90 8.94
N PHE A 160 2.49 2.47 7.80
CA PHE A 160 1.49 1.91 6.90
C PHE A 160 2.22 1.30 5.72
N GLU A 161 2.33 0.00 5.67
CA GLU A 161 2.82 -0.71 4.50
C GLU A 161 1.65 -0.85 3.52
N PRO A 162 1.70 -0.22 2.33
CA PRO A 162 0.71 -0.50 1.31
C PRO A 162 0.79 -1.98 0.95
N SER A 163 -0.34 -2.67 1.00
CA SER A 163 -0.39 -4.09 0.65
C SER A 163 -0.01 -4.34 -0.81
N ASP A 164 -0.22 -3.35 -1.69
CA ASP A 164 -0.06 -3.50 -3.12
C ASP A 164 0.44 -2.20 -3.78
N VAL A 165 1.27 -2.35 -4.83
CA VAL A 165 1.58 -1.29 -5.78
C VAL A 165 0.76 -1.55 -7.05
N GLU A 166 -0.04 -0.59 -7.45
CA GLU A 166 -0.77 -0.63 -8.72
C GLU A 166 0.03 0.08 -9.80
N TYR A 167 0.12 -0.53 -10.96
CA TYR A 167 0.81 0.02 -12.11
C TYR A 167 0.07 -0.29 -13.40
N TYR A 168 0.32 0.47 -14.44
CA TYR A 168 -0.20 0.22 -15.78
C TYR A 168 0.84 0.55 -16.85
N PHE A 169 0.60 0.04 -18.05
CA PHE A 169 1.50 0.24 -19.19
C PHE A 169 0.92 1.27 -20.15
N GLU A 170 1.74 2.26 -20.51
CA GLU A 170 1.43 3.24 -21.55
C GLU A 170 2.37 3.03 -22.76
N PRO A 171 1.84 2.80 -23.97
CA PRO A 171 2.68 2.71 -25.15
C PRO A 171 3.36 4.06 -25.43
N VAL A 172 4.69 4.09 -25.48
CA VAL A 172 5.46 5.21 -26.02
C VAL A 172 5.59 5.03 -27.53
N THR A 173 5.91 3.81 -27.96
CA THR A 173 5.83 3.42 -29.37
C THR A 173 4.38 3.27 -29.80
N ILE A 174 4.09 3.63 -31.03
CA ILE A 174 2.73 3.52 -31.60
C ILE A 174 2.28 2.04 -31.52
N GLN A 175 1.10 1.85 -30.93
CA GLN A 175 0.43 0.55 -30.91
C GLN A 175 -0.27 0.31 -32.24
N GLU A 176 -0.20 -0.93 -32.79
CA GLU A 176 -1.00 -1.30 -33.94
C GLU A 176 -2.49 -1.35 -33.60
N SER A 177 -3.30 -0.72 -34.41
CA SER A 177 -4.74 -0.58 -34.18
C SER A 177 -5.44 -1.94 -34.05
N GLY A 178 -6.23 -2.10 -33.01
CA GLY A 178 -6.98 -3.33 -32.72
C GLY A 178 -6.14 -4.51 -32.23
N THR A 179 -4.87 -4.27 -31.87
CA THR A 179 -3.96 -5.28 -31.33
C THR A 179 -3.22 -4.73 -30.11
N SER A 180 -2.50 -5.59 -29.38
CA SER A 180 -1.59 -5.22 -28.29
C SER A 180 -0.12 -5.07 -28.76
N ILE A 181 0.14 -5.06 -30.06
CA ILE A 181 1.49 -5.02 -30.62
C ILE A 181 2.02 -3.60 -30.64
N LEU A 182 3.17 -3.39 -30.03
CA LEU A 182 3.96 -2.16 -30.15
C LEU A 182 4.75 -2.23 -31.47
N LYS A 183 4.57 -1.26 -32.36
CA LYS A 183 5.26 -1.20 -33.65
C LYS A 183 6.77 -1.04 -33.48
N ASN A 184 7.53 -1.33 -34.51
CA ASN A 184 8.95 -1.07 -34.51
C ASN A 184 9.23 0.43 -34.77
N GLU A 185 9.90 1.09 -33.84
CA GLU A 185 10.32 2.49 -34.04
C GLU A 185 11.36 2.66 -35.17
N LEU A 186 12.09 1.58 -35.45
CA LEU A 186 13.12 1.54 -36.49
C LEU A 186 12.58 1.09 -37.85
N GLU A 187 11.28 0.86 -38.02
CA GLU A 187 10.68 0.31 -39.25
C GLU A 187 11.12 1.06 -40.52
N ASN A 188 11.29 2.38 -40.43
CA ASN A 188 11.66 3.22 -41.57
C ASN A 188 13.19 3.55 -41.62
N SER A 189 14.00 2.92 -40.77
CA SER A 189 15.45 3.06 -40.81
C SER A 189 16.08 2.02 -41.71
N GLU A 190 17.32 2.27 -42.16
CA GLU A 190 18.08 1.39 -43.06
C GLU A 190 18.25 -0.03 -42.46
N ASP A 191 18.45 -0.12 -41.15
CA ASP A 191 18.65 -1.37 -40.42
C ASP A 191 17.38 -1.92 -39.75
N GLY A 192 16.25 -1.26 -39.89
CA GLY A 192 15.01 -1.60 -39.21
C GLY A 192 14.27 -2.77 -39.85
N ALA A 193 13.70 -3.65 -39.02
CA ALA A 193 12.79 -4.68 -39.47
C ALA A 193 11.44 -4.08 -39.90
N GLY A 194 10.94 -4.44 -41.08
CA GLY A 194 9.64 -4.02 -41.58
C GLY A 194 8.52 -4.79 -40.89
N GLN A 195 7.54 -4.07 -40.37
CA GLN A 195 6.26 -4.54 -39.82
C GLN A 195 6.38 -5.73 -38.83
N VAL A 196 7.42 -5.70 -38.00
CA VAL A 196 7.65 -6.60 -36.88
C VAL A 196 7.75 -5.75 -35.62
N GLY A 197 7.01 -6.06 -34.59
CA GLY A 197 7.02 -5.37 -33.31
C GLY A 197 7.00 -6.35 -32.14
N PHE A 198 6.73 -5.83 -30.95
CA PHE A 198 6.67 -6.60 -29.73
C PHE A 198 5.27 -6.63 -29.12
N GLN A 199 4.90 -7.79 -28.62
CA GLN A 199 3.73 -8.03 -27.82
C GLN A 199 4.17 -8.38 -26.39
N LEU A 200 3.55 -7.75 -25.40
CA LEU A 200 3.90 -7.88 -24.01
C LEU A 200 2.83 -8.66 -23.24
N SER A 201 3.27 -9.31 -22.16
CA SER A 201 2.40 -10.00 -21.21
C SER A 201 2.99 -9.86 -19.80
N ASN A 202 2.16 -9.82 -18.77
CA ASN A 202 2.59 -9.84 -17.37
C ASN A 202 2.55 -11.24 -16.74
N ASP A 203 1.89 -12.19 -17.38
CA ASP A 203 1.71 -13.57 -16.88
C ASP A 203 2.24 -14.66 -17.85
N GLY A 204 2.75 -14.25 -19.02
CA GLY A 204 3.24 -15.15 -20.07
C GLY A 204 2.15 -15.78 -20.91
N THR A 205 0.89 -15.43 -20.71
CA THR A 205 -0.27 -16.01 -21.41
C THR A 205 -1.14 -14.92 -22.03
N ASN A 206 -1.58 -13.98 -21.22
CA ASN A 206 -2.48 -12.92 -21.63
C ASN A 206 -1.72 -11.68 -22.06
N GLU A 207 -2.17 -11.06 -23.13
CA GLU A 207 -1.59 -9.83 -23.64
C GLU A 207 -1.85 -8.66 -22.69
N ILE A 208 -0.85 -7.78 -22.52
CA ILE A 208 -1.03 -6.55 -21.75
C ILE A 208 -2.08 -5.68 -22.44
N GLN A 209 -3.04 -5.23 -21.62
CA GLN A 209 -3.96 -4.19 -21.99
C GLN A 209 -3.36 -2.84 -21.57
N TYR A 210 -3.18 -1.93 -22.52
CA TYR A 210 -2.56 -0.62 -22.28
C TYR A 210 -3.57 0.38 -21.74
N GLY A 211 -3.04 1.38 -21.03
CA GLY A 211 -3.78 2.54 -20.59
C GLY A 211 -4.27 2.46 -19.14
N LYS A 212 -4.59 3.62 -18.62
CA LYS A 212 -4.89 3.88 -17.21
C LYS A 212 -6.06 3.08 -16.62
N SER A 213 -6.96 2.54 -17.43
CA SER A 213 -8.08 1.71 -16.97
C SER A 213 -7.69 0.26 -16.70
N ASN A 214 -6.48 -0.16 -17.06
CA ASN A 214 -6.01 -1.54 -16.99
C ASN A 214 -4.84 -1.65 -16.02
N TYR A 215 -5.15 -1.64 -14.71
CA TYR A 215 -4.16 -1.76 -13.66
C TYR A 215 -3.73 -3.21 -13.44
N TYR A 216 -2.45 -3.36 -13.13
CA TYR A 216 -1.83 -4.58 -12.61
C TYR A 216 -1.41 -4.31 -11.17
N SER A 217 -1.34 -5.34 -10.34
CA SER A 217 -1.00 -5.21 -8.93
C SER A 217 0.26 -6.00 -8.61
N PHE A 218 1.18 -5.38 -7.87
CA PHE A 218 2.31 -6.03 -7.24
C PHE A 218 2.08 -6.05 -5.73
N GLN A 219 1.98 -7.27 -5.18
CA GLN A 219 1.67 -7.47 -3.77
C GLN A 219 2.92 -7.42 -2.90
N HIS A 220 2.78 -6.83 -1.72
CA HIS A 220 3.81 -6.79 -0.68
C HIS A 220 5.17 -6.21 -1.15
N PRO A 221 5.20 -4.98 -1.71
CA PRO A 221 6.45 -4.32 -2.01
C PRO A 221 7.24 -4.10 -0.72
N HIS A 222 8.55 -4.24 -0.80
CA HIS A 222 9.46 -3.94 0.31
C HIS A 222 10.36 -2.74 -0.04
N GLU A 223 10.92 -2.11 0.97
CA GLU A 223 11.92 -1.07 0.79
C GLU A 223 13.12 -1.59 -0.02
N GLY A 224 13.61 -0.78 -0.94
CA GLY A 224 14.67 -1.14 -1.87
C GLY A 224 14.14 -1.72 -3.17
N SER A 225 14.92 -2.62 -3.77
CA SER A 225 14.67 -3.11 -5.13
C SER A 225 13.65 -4.24 -5.17
N ASN A 226 12.60 -4.03 -5.95
CA ASN A 226 11.56 -5.00 -6.25
C ASN A 226 11.60 -5.34 -7.75
N GLN A 227 10.93 -6.42 -8.16
CA GLN A 227 10.89 -6.86 -9.54
C GLN A 227 9.48 -7.33 -9.92
N ILE A 228 9.01 -6.89 -11.09
CA ILE A 228 7.80 -7.42 -11.71
C ILE A 228 8.17 -8.29 -12.92
N PRO A 229 7.39 -9.34 -13.21
CA PRO A 229 7.57 -10.12 -14.41
C PRO A 229 7.14 -9.35 -15.65
N LEU A 230 7.90 -9.47 -16.72
CA LEU A 230 7.51 -9.05 -18.06
C LEU A 230 7.85 -10.12 -19.03
N PHE A 231 6.89 -10.51 -19.85
CA PHE A 231 7.05 -11.48 -20.90
C PHE A 231 6.94 -10.76 -22.24
N ILE A 232 7.90 -11.01 -23.14
CA ILE A 232 8.02 -10.34 -24.43
C ILE A 232 8.08 -11.36 -25.54
N ARG A 233 7.34 -11.14 -26.62
CA ARG A 233 7.47 -11.92 -27.84
C ARG A 233 7.37 -11.02 -29.07
N PRO A 234 8.08 -11.34 -30.16
CA PRO A 234 7.92 -10.63 -31.41
C PRO A 234 6.62 -11.05 -32.14
N ARG A 235 6.03 -10.14 -32.90
CA ARG A 235 4.87 -10.39 -33.75
C ARG A 235 4.91 -9.50 -34.98
N THR A 236 4.42 -10.03 -36.09
CA THR A 236 4.18 -9.20 -37.28
C THR A 236 2.85 -8.47 -37.18
N TYR A 237 2.79 -7.25 -37.72
CA TYR A 237 1.56 -6.43 -37.74
C TYR A 237 1.16 -5.96 -39.14
N GLY A 238 1.75 -6.52 -40.19
CA GLY A 238 1.39 -6.22 -41.58
C GLY A 238 1.95 -7.21 -42.54
N ASN A 239 1.88 -6.90 -43.84
CA ASN A 239 2.26 -7.81 -44.95
C ASN A 239 3.68 -7.55 -45.48
N ASN A 240 4.27 -6.40 -45.18
CA ASN A 240 5.62 -6.03 -45.65
C ASN A 240 6.69 -6.35 -44.60
N VAL A 241 6.77 -7.61 -44.28
CA VAL A 241 7.68 -8.11 -43.25
C VAL A 241 9.08 -8.26 -43.81
N SER A 242 10.06 -7.66 -43.13
CA SER A 242 11.49 -7.77 -43.48
C SER A 242 12.37 -7.98 -42.25
N SER A 243 13.57 -8.50 -42.47
CA SER A 243 14.57 -8.66 -41.41
C SER A 243 15.19 -7.31 -41.06
N GLY A 244 15.64 -7.16 -39.80
CA GLY A 244 16.27 -5.97 -39.31
C GLY A 244 16.17 -5.85 -37.80
N GLN A 245 16.52 -4.69 -37.28
CA GLN A 245 16.42 -4.38 -35.85
C GLN A 245 14.98 -4.05 -35.45
N ILE A 246 14.58 -4.48 -34.25
CA ILE A 246 13.28 -4.18 -33.67
C ILE A 246 13.50 -3.42 -32.38
N MET A 247 12.85 -2.27 -32.25
CA MET A 247 12.84 -1.47 -31.02
C MET A 247 11.43 -0.97 -30.75
N SER A 248 10.97 -1.15 -29.53
CA SER A 248 9.72 -0.59 -29.07
C SER A 248 9.88 -0.09 -27.62
N ARG A 249 9.12 0.94 -27.26
CA ARG A 249 9.17 1.52 -25.92
C ARG A 249 7.80 1.54 -25.27
N VAL A 250 7.78 1.25 -24.00
CA VAL A 250 6.59 1.31 -23.15
C VAL A 250 6.98 2.03 -21.85
N LYS A 251 6.05 2.83 -21.32
CA LYS A 251 6.18 3.45 -20.01
C LYS A 251 5.36 2.65 -19.00
N ILE A 252 5.92 2.46 -17.82
CA ILE A 252 5.20 1.91 -16.65
C ILE A 252 4.93 3.05 -15.68
N VAL A 253 3.69 3.20 -15.26
CA VAL A 253 3.22 4.31 -14.42
C VAL A 253 2.55 3.77 -13.15
#